data_603d6c83f191733aaaf218c4081af5bd
#
_entry.id   603d6c83f191733aaaf218c4081af5bd
#
_cell.length_a   1.000
_cell.length_b   1.000
_cell.length_c   1.000
_cell.angle_alpha   90.00
_cell.angle_beta   90.00
_cell.angle_gamma   90.00
#
_symmetry.space_group_name_H-M   'P 1'
#
loop_
_entity.id
_entity.type
_entity.pdbx_description
1 polymer ?
#
loop_
_entity_poly.entity_id
_entity_poly.type
_entity_poly.pdbx_seq_one_letter_code
_entity_poly.pdbx_strand_id
1 'polypeptide(L)'
;MKHYKKAGRVFWCHLAETAVLGALLLCVGTVRGHRVCTQHDITRIPDTSFQSYAAPAAADANGTGQKIVCLTFDDGPSSTTPLVLETLRQKQVPATFFVMAADNNRKYLPLIQTEADNGHQIALHTASHEYKKIYQSPESYWQDITELLQAISPYTDTEKIRYLRFPGGSTNTVSRKYGGSDIMKCLKAQAQEKGYRYIDWNVCAEDAAGGHPSAEEIYCNILREAQNQTVCVVLMHDTAATKNTAKALPDVIDWFREQGYRFCTVEQMDRLCTQSPPNS
;
A
#
# COMPACT_ATOMS: atom_id res chain seq x y z
N MET A 1 -55.89 -28.99 -17.70
CA MET A 1 -55.18 -30.16 -17.10
C MET A 1 -53.86 -30.34 -17.84
N LYS A 2 -52.79 -30.14 -17.17
CA LYS A 2 -51.45 -30.74 -17.14
C LYS A 2 -50.40 -29.67 -16.76
N HIS A 3 -49.96 -29.80 -15.55
CA HIS A 3 -48.79 -29.10 -15.00
C HIS A 3 -47.52 -29.50 -15.73
N TYR A 4 -46.64 -28.49 -16.01
CA TYR A 4 -45.24 -28.77 -16.22
C TYR A 4 -44.41 -27.91 -15.26
N LYS A 5 -43.77 -28.60 -14.33
CA LYS A 5 -42.79 -28.08 -13.42
C LYS A 5 -41.52 -27.63 -14.22
N LYS A 6 -41.07 -26.39 -14.05
CA LYS A 6 -39.70 -25.99 -14.39
C LYS A 6 -38.79 -26.31 -13.22
N ALA A 7 -38.01 -27.34 -13.39
CA ALA A 7 -36.84 -27.60 -12.55
C ALA A 7 -35.63 -26.82 -13.06
N GLY A 8 -34.89 -26.34 -12.14
CA GLY A 8 -33.68 -25.59 -12.04
C GLY A 8 -32.63 -25.72 -13.12
N ARG A 9 -32.07 -24.58 -13.40
CA ARG A 9 -30.69 -24.44 -13.80
C ARG A 9 -30.00 -23.42 -12.87
N VAL A 10 -29.50 -23.93 -11.79
CA VAL A 10 -28.42 -23.34 -11.03
C VAL A 10 -27.28 -24.31 -11.26
N PHE A 11 -26.26 -23.88 -11.94
CA PHE A 11 -24.87 -24.33 -11.76
C PHE A 11 -23.99 -23.77 -12.92
N TRP A 12 -22.83 -23.31 -12.55
CA TRP A 12 -21.70 -22.85 -13.37
C TRP A 12 -21.57 -21.32 -13.56
N CYS A 13 -21.10 -20.67 -12.50
CA CYS A 13 -20.30 -19.45 -12.55
C CYS A 13 -19.45 -19.33 -11.26
N HIS A 14 -18.62 -20.32 -10.97
CA HIS A 14 -17.78 -20.29 -9.75
C HIS A 14 -16.36 -20.83 -9.97
N LEU A 15 -15.71 -20.48 -11.08
CA LEU A 15 -14.32 -20.92 -11.28
C LEU A 15 -13.34 -19.84 -11.78
N ALA A 16 -13.79 -18.62 -12.03
CA ALA A 16 -12.90 -17.53 -12.47
C ALA A 16 -12.56 -16.51 -11.36
N GLU A 17 -13.25 -16.56 -10.22
CA GLU A 17 -13.10 -15.56 -9.12
C GLU A 17 -12.06 -15.91 -8.07
N THR A 18 -11.56 -17.14 -8.04
CA THR A 18 -10.71 -17.61 -6.93
C THR A 18 -9.26 -17.15 -6.98
N ALA A 19 -8.77 -16.68 -8.11
CA ALA A 19 -7.39 -16.19 -8.21
C ALA A 19 -7.23 -14.71 -7.80
N VAL A 20 -8.28 -13.90 -7.96
CA VAL A 20 -8.27 -12.47 -7.59
C VAL A 20 -8.61 -12.27 -6.11
N LEU A 21 -9.45 -13.17 -5.53
CA LEU A 21 -9.79 -13.11 -4.10
C LEU A 21 -8.64 -13.41 -3.14
N GLY A 22 -7.60 -14.10 -3.59
CA GLY A 22 -6.45 -14.42 -2.74
C GLY A 22 -5.62 -13.20 -2.31
N ALA A 23 -5.54 -12.19 -3.15
CA ALA A 23 -4.82 -10.95 -2.84
C ALA A 23 -5.67 -9.96 -2.03
N LEU A 24 -6.98 -9.99 -2.21
CA LEU A 24 -7.94 -9.12 -1.52
C LEU A 24 -8.20 -9.52 -0.05
N LEU A 25 -8.08 -10.82 0.27
CA LEU A 25 -8.37 -11.34 1.62
C LEU A 25 -7.33 -10.97 2.68
N LEU A 26 -6.21 -10.35 2.31
CA LEU A 26 -5.14 -10.01 3.26
C LEU A 26 -5.26 -8.60 3.83
N CYS A 27 -6.06 -7.75 3.25
CA CYS A 27 -6.48 -6.51 3.90
C CYS A 27 -7.70 -6.71 4.82
N VAL A 28 -8.36 -7.88 4.74
CA VAL A 28 -9.53 -8.20 5.56
C VAL A 28 -9.20 -9.39 6.44
N GLY A 29 -8.84 -9.15 7.67
CA GLY A 29 -8.84 -10.21 8.68
C GLY A 29 -10.23 -10.77 8.78
N THR A 30 -10.35 -12.08 8.54
CA THR A 30 -11.50 -12.98 8.78
C THR A 30 -12.86 -12.35 9.05
N VAL A 31 -13.87 -12.86 8.40
CA VAL A 31 -15.34 -12.66 8.37
C VAL A 31 -16.06 -12.32 9.69
N ARG A 32 -15.40 -11.77 10.69
CA ARG A 32 -16.01 -11.21 11.90
C ARG A 32 -15.22 -9.99 12.37
N GLY A 33 -15.38 -8.85 11.66
CA GLY A 33 -15.10 -7.53 12.23
C GLY A 33 -13.68 -7.28 12.74
N HIS A 34 -12.66 -7.94 12.18
CA HIS A 34 -11.27 -7.76 12.63
C HIS A 34 -10.53 -6.85 11.68
N ARG A 35 -9.99 -5.82 12.24
CA ARG A 35 -9.16 -4.79 11.61
C ARG A 35 -7.87 -5.42 11.08
N VAL A 36 -7.58 -5.22 9.82
CA VAL A 36 -6.29 -5.59 9.23
C VAL A 36 -5.27 -4.46 9.34
N CYS A 37 -5.74 -3.24 9.55
CA CYS A 37 -4.90 -2.07 9.70
C CYS A 37 -5.12 -1.46 11.08
N THR A 38 -4.47 -1.99 12.12
CA THR A 38 -4.49 -1.38 13.45
C THR A 38 -3.10 -0.97 13.88
N GLN A 39 -2.99 0.11 14.61
CA GLN A 39 -1.76 0.58 15.23
C GLN A 39 -1.08 -0.51 16.10
N HIS A 40 -1.84 -1.49 16.59
CA HIS A 40 -1.34 -2.61 17.38
C HIS A 40 -0.52 -3.61 16.55
N ASP A 41 -0.83 -3.78 15.26
CA ASP A 41 -0.10 -4.71 14.41
C ASP A 41 1.26 -4.14 14.01
N ILE A 42 1.37 -2.82 13.99
CA ILE A 42 2.61 -2.09 13.68
C ILE A 42 3.54 -2.03 14.92
N THR A 43 2.98 -1.94 16.13
CA THR A 43 3.75 -1.74 17.38
C THR A 43 4.34 -3.01 17.97
N ARG A 44 4.02 -4.19 17.45
CA ARG A 44 4.47 -5.49 18.00
C ARG A 44 5.75 -6.06 17.38
N ILE A 45 6.49 -5.28 16.59
CA ILE A 45 7.78 -5.72 16.08
C ILE A 45 8.83 -5.42 17.16
N PRO A 46 9.43 -6.45 17.80
CA PRO A 46 10.54 -6.19 18.69
C PRO A 46 11.72 -5.71 17.87
N ASP A 47 12.14 -4.58 18.22
CA ASP A 47 13.29 -3.80 17.92
C ASP A 47 14.55 -4.57 17.50
N THR A 48 15.26 -4.04 16.55
CA THR A 48 16.58 -3.45 16.79
C THR A 48 17.05 -2.71 15.56
N SER A 49 17.19 -1.41 15.66
CA SER A 49 17.99 -0.49 14.84
C SER A 49 17.53 -0.10 13.43
N PHE A 50 16.50 -0.69 12.85
CA PHE A 50 15.82 -0.18 11.65
C PHE A 50 14.32 -0.24 11.88
N GLN A 51 13.78 0.88 12.25
CA GLN A 51 12.35 1.05 12.43
C GLN A 51 11.63 0.81 11.10
N SER A 52 10.91 -0.33 11.00
CA SER A 52 9.63 -0.22 10.34
C SER A 52 8.95 0.94 11.05
N TYR A 53 8.61 2.01 10.36
CA TYR A 53 7.91 3.10 11.01
C TYR A 53 6.57 2.59 11.54
N ALA A 54 6.59 2.08 12.78
CA ALA A 54 5.50 2.36 13.67
C ALA A 54 5.46 3.89 13.75
N ALA A 55 4.38 4.51 13.32
CA ALA A 55 4.21 5.93 13.52
C ALA A 55 4.57 6.23 14.97
N PRO A 56 5.49 7.17 15.24
CA PRO A 56 5.89 7.46 16.59
C PRO A 56 4.64 7.79 17.40
N ALA A 57 4.43 7.06 18.48
CA ALA A 57 3.32 7.33 19.36
C ALA A 57 3.46 8.78 19.84
N ALA A 58 2.55 9.64 19.40
CA ALA A 58 2.26 10.97 19.94
C ALA A 58 3.43 11.96 20.12
N ALA A 59 4.64 11.71 19.63
CA ALA A 59 5.68 12.71 19.58
C ALA A 59 5.71 13.36 18.21
N ASP A 60 5.74 14.69 18.18
CA ASP A 60 5.93 15.48 16.96
C ASP A 60 7.11 14.95 16.16
N ALA A 61 6.90 14.66 14.88
CA ALA A 61 7.96 14.11 14.01
C ALA A 61 9.24 14.96 13.97
N ASN A 62 9.20 16.18 14.48
CA ASN A 62 10.31 17.11 14.54
C ASN A 62 10.28 18.07 15.76
N GLY A 63 9.50 17.76 16.81
CA GLY A 63 9.40 18.62 18.01
C GLY A 63 8.67 19.94 17.77
N THR A 64 7.99 20.13 16.63
CA THR A 64 7.31 21.37 16.25
C THR A 64 5.80 21.31 16.39
N GLY A 65 5.22 20.18 16.83
CA GLY A 65 3.76 19.98 16.85
C GLY A 65 3.15 19.73 15.47
N GLN A 66 3.98 19.58 14.42
CA GLN A 66 3.49 19.47 13.05
C GLN A 66 2.99 18.06 12.74
N LYS A 67 1.72 17.94 12.38
CA LYS A 67 1.14 16.72 11.85
C LYS A 67 1.61 16.43 10.43
N ILE A 68 1.88 15.16 10.11
CA ILE A 68 2.38 14.71 8.79
C ILE A 68 1.46 13.63 8.23
N VAL A 69 1.17 13.71 6.93
CA VAL A 69 0.48 12.65 6.20
C VAL A 69 1.25 12.27 4.93
N CYS A 70 1.44 10.97 4.73
CA CYS A 70 1.91 10.35 3.50
C CYS A 70 0.75 9.61 2.84
N LEU A 71 0.28 10.11 1.71
CA LEU A 71 -0.65 9.38 0.86
C LEU A 71 0.14 8.33 0.08
N THR A 72 -0.22 7.06 0.21
CA THR A 72 0.48 5.97 -0.48
C THR A 72 -0.49 5.13 -1.29
N PHE A 73 -0.07 4.74 -2.50
CA PHE A 73 -0.86 3.94 -3.43
C PHE A 73 -0.09 2.69 -3.81
N ASP A 74 -0.71 1.53 -3.60
CA ASP A 74 -0.15 0.23 -3.92
C ASP A 74 -0.78 -0.34 -5.21
N ASP A 75 -0.09 -1.29 -5.84
CA ASP A 75 -0.56 -2.13 -6.95
C ASP A 75 -0.76 -1.41 -8.30
N GLY A 76 -0.47 -0.11 -8.39
CA GLY A 76 -0.44 0.62 -9.65
C GLY A 76 0.83 0.35 -10.49
N PRO A 77 0.92 0.99 -11.68
CA PRO A 77 -0.07 1.86 -12.29
C PRO A 77 -1.20 1.10 -13.01
N SER A 78 -2.35 1.75 -13.13
CA SER A 78 -3.52 1.19 -13.80
C SER A 78 -4.36 2.27 -14.53
N SER A 79 -5.56 1.90 -14.98
CA SER A 79 -6.54 2.86 -15.51
C SER A 79 -7.06 3.87 -14.47
N THR A 80 -6.83 3.63 -13.19
CA THR A 80 -7.22 4.54 -12.10
C THR A 80 -6.13 5.58 -11.81
N THR A 81 -4.86 5.24 -12.06
CA THR A 81 -3.70 6.12 -11.81
C THR A 81 -3.85 7.53 -12.41
N PRO A 82 -4.30 7.73 -13.66
CA PRO A 82 -4.49 9.09 -14.19
C PRO A 82 -5.49 9.94 -13.41
N LEU A 83 -6.53 9.31 -12.82
CA LEU A 83 -7.53 10.02 -12.01
C LEU A 83 -6.93 10.45 -10.67
N VAL A 84 -6.11 9.59 -10.07
CA VAL A 84 -5.35 9.89 -8.85
C VAL A 84 -4.39 11.04 -9.10
N LEU A 85 -3.58 10.95 -10.16
CA LEU A 85 -2.59 11.98 -10.53
C LEU A 85 -3.24 13.34 -10.79
N GLU A 86 -4.39 13.39 -11.47
CA GLU A 86 -5.10 14.63 -11.74
C GLU A 86 -5.58 15.27 -10.41
N THR A 87 -6.09 14.49 -9.47
CA THR A 87 -6.48 14.99 -8.14
C THR A 87 -5.28 15.52 -7.37
N LEU A 88 -4.17 14.75 -7.31
CA LEU A 88 -2.95 15.17 -6.62
C LEU A 88 -2.39 16.46 -7.21
N ARG A 89 -2.42 16.61 -8.54
CA ARG A 89 -2.00 17.83 -9.26
C ARG A 89 -2.89 19.02 -8.92
N GLN A 90 -4.21 18.86 -8.97
CA GLN A 90 -5.17 19.93 -8.63
C GLN A 90 -5.04 20.38 -7.17
N LYS A 91 -4.83 19.44 -6.26
CA LYS A 91 -4.66 19.70 -4.83
C LYS A 91 -3.22 20.09 -4.47
N GLN A 92 -2.26 19.98 -5.38
CA GLN A 92 -0.84 20.31 -5.17
C GLN A 92 -0.24 19.56 -3.97
N VAL A 93 -0.47 18.25 -3.87
CA VAL A 93 0.06 17.40 -2.82
C VAL A 93 0.91 16.27 -3.39
N PRO A 94 2.05 15.93 -2.73
CA PRO A 94 2.86 14.78 -3.12
C PRO A 94 2.24 13.48 -2.62
N ALA A 95 2.64 12.37 -3.25
CA ALA A 95 2.29 11.01 -2.84
C ALA A 95 3.46 10.05 -3.06
N THR A 96 3.33 8.81 -2.56
CA THR A 96 4.27 7.73 -2.85
C THR A 96 3.51 6.58 -3.51
N PHE A 97 4.01 6.11 -4.65
CA PHE A 97 3.45 4.99 -5.40
C PHE A 97 4.34 3.76 -5.22
N PHE A 98 3.78 2.69 -4.66
CA PHE A 98 4.41 1.37 -4.57
C PHE A 98 4.00 0.56 -5.79
N VAL A 99 4.84 0.64 -6.83
CA VAL A 99 4.48 0.20 -8.18
C VAL A 99 4.70 -1.30 -8.40
N MET A 100 3.92 -1.83 -9.33
CA MET A 100 3.98 -3.20 -9.82
C MET A 100 4.24 -3.26 -11.33
N ALA A 101 4.58 -4.46 -11.84
CA ALA A 101 4.77 -4.71 -13.27
C ALA A 101 4.09 -6.00 -13.76
N ALA A 102 3.00 -6.42 -13.11
CA ALA A 102 2.20 -7.55 -13.56
C ALA A 102 1.57 -7.30 -14.95
N ASP A 103 1.11 -8.34 -15.62
CA ASP A 103 0.63 -8.23 -17.01
C ASP A 103 -0.46 -7.17 -17.22
N ASN A 104 -1.36 -7.02 -16.24
CA ASN A 104 -2.38 -5.98 -16.25
C ASN A 104 -1.85 -4.55 -16.07
N ASN A 105 -0.66 -4.38 -15.51
CA ASN A 105 0.00 -3.08 -15.31
C ASN A 105 0.85 -2.67 -16.53
N ARG A 106 1.35 -3.63 -17.31
CA ARG A 106 2.37 -3.39 -18.37
C ARG A 106 2.06 -2.21 -19.29
N LYS A 107 0.84 -2.09 -19.75
CA LYS A 107 0.44 -1.00 -20.66
C LYS A 107 0.39 0.39 -20.01
N TYR A 108 0.41 0.41 -18.67
CA TYR A 108 0.35 1.64 -17.88
C TYR A 108 1.71 2.05 -17.28
N LEU A 109 2.76 1.21 -17.40
CA LEU A 109 4.09 1.53 -16.89
C LEU A 109 4.63 2.91 -17.30
N PRO A 110 4.33 3.44 -18.51
CA PRO A 110 4.73 4.82 -18.85
C PRO A 110 4.20 5.90 -17.91
N LEU A 111 3.13 5.63 -17.13
CA LEU A 111 2.62 6.57 -16.12
C LEU A 111 3.59 6.79 -14.98
N ILE A 112 4.49 5.83 -14.69
CA ILE A 112 5.54 5.96 -13.67
C ILE A 112 6.44 7.17 -13.94
N GLN A 113 6.72 7.47 -15.22
CA GLN A 113 7.45 8.70 -15.56
C GLN A 113 6.62 9.94 -15.18
N THR A 114 5.32 9.93 -15.46
CA THR A 114 4.42 11.04 -15.10
C THR A 114 4.34 11.22 -13.57
N GLU A 115 4.28 10.11 -12.82
CA GLU A 115 4.32 10.13 -11.35
C GLU A 115 5.61 10.82 -10.85
N ALA A 116 6.76 10.39 -11.37
CA ALA A 116 8.07 10.94 -10.99
C ALA A 116 8.22 12.41 -11.41
N ASP A 117 7.85 12.78 -12.63
CA ASP A 117 7.94 14.13 -13.18
C ASP A 117 7.05 15.12 -12.41
N ASN A 118 5.93 14.65 -11.85
CA ASN A 118 5.05 15.44 -11.00
C ASN A 118 5.52 15.54 -9.54
N GLY A 119 6.70 15.00 -9.22
CA GLY A 119 7.30 15.09 -7.90
C GLY A 119 6.78 14.07 -6.89
N HIS A 120 6.09 13.03 -7.35
CA HIS A 120 5.73 11.89 -6.51
C HIS A 120 6.92 10.94 -6.34
N GLN A 121 6.91 10.19 -5.25
CA GLN A 121 7.94 9.19 -4.99
C GLN A 121 7.54 7.85 -5.58
N ILE A 122 8.48 7.20 -6.30
CA ILE A 122 8.35 5.82 -6.75
C ILE A 122 9.00 4.90 -5.72
N ALA A 123 8.32 3.83 -5.38
CA ALA A 123 8.75 2.77 -4.46
C ALA A 123 8.36 1.40 -5.01
N LEU A 124 8.94 0.31 -4.47
CA LEU A 124 8.79 -1.04 -5.01
C LEU A 124 7.71 -1.82 -4.27
N HIS A 125 6.83 -2.54 -5.03
CA HIS A 125 5.83 -3.44 -4.46
C HIS A 125 5.90 -4.89 -4.96
N THR A 126 6.89 -5.27 -5.72
CA THR A 126 7.09 -6.51 -6.48
C THR A 126 6.58 -6.44 -7.92
N ALA A 127 7.09 -7.29 -8.81
CA ALA A 127 6.61 -7.32 -10.19
C ALA A 127 5.26 -8.02 -10.31
N SER A 128 5.11 -9.18 -9.67
CA SER A 128 3.97 -10.07 -9.89
C SER A 128 2.87 -9.97 -8.84
N HIS A 129 3.20 -9.61 -7.60
CA HIS A 129 2.32 -9.70 -6.43
C HIS A 129 1.74 -11.11 -6.16
N GLU A 130 2.35 -12.14 -6.75
CA GLU A 130 1.92 -13.53 -6.56
C GLU A 130 2.52 -14.11 -5.29
N TYR A 131 1.78 -14.16 -4.19
CA TYR A 131 2.27 -14.65 -2.89
C TYR A 131 2.97 -16.00 -2.94
N LYS A 132 2.46 -16.94 -3.74
CA LYS A 132 3.07 -18.25 -3.92
C LYS A 132 4.45 -18.16 -4.57
N LYS A 133 4.64 -17.21 -5.49
CA LYS A 133 5.91 -16.97 -6.18
C LYS A 133 6.86 -16.19 -5.27
N ILE A 134 6.45 -15.00 -4.84
CA ILE A 134 7.34 -14.07 -4.14
C ILE A 134 7.76 -14.55 -2.75
N TYR A 135 6.91 -15.29 -2.04
CA TYR A 135 7.22 -15.78 -0.70
C TYR A 135 7.67 -17.24 -0.66
N GLN A 136 7.95 -17.86 -1.79
CA GLN A 136 8.48 -19.23 -1.84
C GLN A 136 9.87 -19.32 -1.19
N SER A 137 10.72 -18.34 -1.44
CA SER A 137 12.04 -18.19 -0.83
C SER A 137 12.50 -16.72 -0.89
N PRO A 138 13.52 -16.33 -0.12
CA PRO A 138 14.13 -15.01 -0.27
C PRO A 138 14.63 -14.73 -1.68
N GLU A 139 15.22 -15.70 -2.33
CA GLU A 139 15.74 -15.59 -3.71
C GLU A 139 14.61 -15.29 -4.70
N SER A 140 13.46 -15.98 -4.55
CA SER A 140 12.28 -15.75 -5.39
C SER A 140 11.73 -14.33 -5.24
N TYR A 141 11.74 -13.81 -4.01
CA TYR A 141 11.31 -12.43 -3.75
C TYR A 141 12.22 -11.42 -4.46
N TRP A 142 13.55 -11.57 -4.28
CA TRP A 142 14.51 -10.64 -4.88
C TRP A 142 14.61 -10.77 -6.39
N GLN A 143 14.35 -11.96 -6.94
CA GLN A 143 14.22 -12.15 -8.37
C GLN A 143 13.01 -11.34 -8.91
N ASP A 144 11.88 -11.39 -8.24
CA ASP A 144 10.68 -10.66 -8.62
C ASP A 144 10.89 -9.12 -8.50
N ILE A 145 11.62 -8.66 -7.47
CA ILE A 145 12.06 -7.25 -7.36
C ILE A 145 12.99 -6.87 -8.52
N THR A 146 13.89 -7.75 -8.94
CA THR A 146 14.77 -7.50 -10.09
C THR A 146 13.97 -7.38 -11.39
N GLU A 147 12.97 -8.24 -11.58
CA GLU A 147 12.03 -8.17 -12.70
C GLU A 147 11.26 -6.83 -12.71
N LEU A 148 10.81 -6.35 -11.53
CA LEU A 148 10.18 -5.04 -11.40
C LEU A 148 11.13 -3.92 -11.82
N LEU A 149 12.34 -3.88 -11.26
CA LEU A 149 13.33 -2.84 -11.56
C LEU A 149 13.66 -2.79 -13.05
N GLN A 150 13.82 -3.95 -13.71
CA GLN A 150 14.02 -4.02 -15.15
C GLN A 150 12.83 -3.47 -15.94
N ALA A 151 11.61 -3.79 -15.52
CA ALA A 151 10.39 -3.34 -16.21
C ALA A 151 10.18 -1.83 -16.12
N ILE A 152 10.54 -1.21 -14.99
CA ILE A 152 10.32 0.22 -14.75
C ILE A 152 11.51 1.11 -15.11
N SER A 153 12.69 0.54 -15.36
CA SER A 153 13.91 1.30 -15.68
C SER A 153 13.77 2.27 -16.89
N PRO A 154 12.91 2.04 -17.90
CA PRO A 154 12.70 3.02 -18.95
C PRO A 154 11.97 4.30 -18.51
N TYR A 155 11.33 4.29 -17.33
CA TYR A 155 10.40 5.32 -16.88
C TYR A 155 10.85 6.07 -15.63
N THR A 156 11.85 5.56 -14.92
CA THR A 156 12.39 6.18 -13.70
C THR A 156 13.82 5.74 -13.44
N ASP A 157 14.56 6.54 -12.67
CA ASP A 157 15.92 6.20 -12.22
C ASP A 157 15.84 5.18 -11.06
N THR A 158 15.91 3.90 -11.40
CA THR A 158 15.80 2.80 -10.45
C THR A 158 16.92 2.77 -9.42
N GLU A 159 18.09 3.38 -9.73
CA GLU A 159 19.19 3.44 -8.78
C GLU A 159 18.95 4.40 -7.61
N LYS A 160 17.95 5.27 -7.73
CA LYS A 160 17.53 6.17 -6.65
C LYS A 160 16.43 5.61 -5.75
N ILE A 161 15.81 4.50 -6.13
CA ILE A 161 14.74 3.90 -5.34
C ILE A 161 15.32 3.24 -4.09
N ARG A 162 14.82 3.63 -2.91
CA ARG A 162 15.28 3.12 -1.61
C ARG A 162 14.16 2.57 -0.74
N TYR A 163 12.92 2.67 -1.18
CA TYR A 163 11.77 2.26 -0.40
C TYR A 163 11.02 1.12 -1.08
N LEU A 164 10.54 0.19 -0.28
CA LEU A 164 9.66 -0.88 -0.71
C LEU A 164 8.55 -1.11 0.31
N ARG A 165 7.47 -1.74 -0.14
CA ARG A 165 6.44 -2.30 0.72
C ARG A 165 6.25 -3.76 0.37
N PHE A 166 6.28 -4.62 1.39
CA PHE A 166 6.02 -6.04 1.19
C PHE A 166 4.53 -6.26 0.90
N PRO A 167 4.13 -7.05 -0.11
CA PRO A 167 2.75 -7.46 -0.29
C PRO A 167 2.13 -8.03 1.00
N GLY A 168 1.05 -7.38 1.47
CA GLY A 168 0.40 -7.70 2.75
C GLY A 168 1.13 -7.18 4.00
N GLY A 169 2.15 -6.34 3.84
CA GLY A 169 2.91 -5.72 4.93
C GLY A 169 4.03 -6.59 5.50
N SER A 170 4.91 -5.98 6.27
CA SER A 170 6.10 -6.63 6.85
C SER A 170 5.77 -7.64 7.97
N THR A 171 4.55 -7.64 8.45
CA THR A 171 4.03 -8.53 9.51
C THR A 171 3.08 -9.60 9.00
N ASN A 172 2.87 -9.69 7.68
CA ASN A 172 1.93 -10.66 7.12
C ASN A 172 2.30 -12.10 7.51
N THR A 173 1.28 -12.90 7.76
CA THR A 173 1.45 -14.32 8.15
C THR A 173 1.20 -15.28 7.01
N VAL A 174 0.62 -14.81 5.89
CA VAL A 174 0.31 -15.65 4.73
C VAL A 174 1.58 -16.12 4.03
N SER A 175 2.63 -15.30 4.05
CA SER A 175 3.97 -15.66 3.56
C SER A 175 4.49 -16.98 4.15
N ARG A 176 4.17 -17.27 5.42
CA ARG A 176 4.57 -18.51 6.12
C ARG A 176 4.07 -19.77 5.43
N LYS A 177 2.93 -19.69 4.75
CA LYS A 177 2.36 -20.82 3.99
C LYS A 177 3.29 -21.27 2.86
N TYR A 178 4.10 -20.36 2.33
CA TYR A 178 4.93 -20.59 1.16
C TYR A 178 6.41 -20.75 1.50
N GLY A 179 6.96 -19.88 2.35
CA GLY A 179 8.38 -19.81 2.68
C GLY A 179 8.74 -20.16 4.13
N GLY A 180 7.77 -20.66 4.91
CA GLY A 180 8.00 -21.03 6.31
C GLY A 180 7.95 -19.84 7.29
N SER A 181 8.13 -20.13 8.57
CA SER A 181 7.94 -19.17 9.68
C SER A 181 8.88 -17.97 9.61
N ASP A 182 10.07 -18.16 9.07
CA ASP A 182 11.14 -17.16 9.12
C ASP A 182 11.28 -16.32 7.85
N ILE A 183 10.46 -16.58 6.83
CA ILE A 183 10.57 -15.90 5.52
C ILE A 183 10.58 -14.37 5.65
N MET A 184 9.65 -13.79 6.40
CA MET A 184 9.58 -12.33 6.57
C MET A 184 10.76 -11.78 7.39
N LYS A 185 11.28 -12.55 8.36
CA LYS A 185 12.48 -12.17 9.09
C LYS A 185 13.69 -12.10 8.17
N CYS A 186 13.88 -13.10 7.32
CA CYS A 186 14.95 -13.15 6.33
C CYS A 186 14.83 -11.98 5.32
N LEU A 187 13.62 -11.77 4.76
CA LEU A 187 13.40 -10.71 3.79
C LEU A 187 13.64 -9.31 4.36
N LYS A 188 13.23 -9.05 5.60
CA LYS A 188 13.48 -7.77 6.27
C LYS A 188 14.98 -7.51 6.48
N ALA A 189 15.73 -8.52 6.92
CA ALA A 189 17.18 -8.42 7.07
C ALA A 189 17.86 -8.14 5.72
N GLN A 190 17.49 -8.91 4.69
CA GLN A 190 18.06 -8.74 3.35
C GLN A 190 17.67 -7.40 2.69
N ALA A 191 16.46 -6.89 2.94
CA ALA A 191 16.08 -5.56 2.46
C ALA A 191 17.07 -4.50 2.99
N GLN A 192 17.37 -4.56 4.27
CA GLN A 192 18.31 -3.69 4.93
C GLN A 192 19.75 -3.84 4.37
N GLU A 193 20.22 -5.07 4.21
CA GLU A 193 21.53 -5.36 3.63
C GLU A 193 21.68 -4.83 2.20
N LYS A 194 20.59 -4.83 1.43
CA LYS A 194 20.52 -4.29 0.07
C LYS A 194 20.30 -2.77 0.02
N GLY A 195 20.21 -2.09 1.16
CA GLY A 195 20.02 -0.65 1.24
C GLY A 195 18.57 -0.20 1.01
N TYR A 196 17.61 -1.10 1.08
CA TYR A 196 16.19 -0.76 1.03
C TYR A 196 15.61 -0.53 2.43
N ARG A 197 14.69 0.42 2.51
CA ARG A 197 13.82 0.64 3.67
C ARG A 197 12.42 0.14 3.33
N TYR A 198 11.85 -0.68 4.19
CA TYR A 198 10.44 -1.08 4.02
C TYR A 198 9.55 -0.23 4.90
N ILE A 199 8.35 0.04 4.43
CA ILE A 199 7.36 0.86 5.12
C ILE A 199 5.98 0.20 5.06
N ASP A 200 5.36 0.06 6.21
CA ASP A 200 3.96 -0.34 6.33
C ASP A 200 3.05 0.91 6.38
N TRP A 201 1.90 0.79 7.00
CA TRP A 201 0.92 1.86 7.15
C TRP A 201 0.31 1.84 8.55
N ASN A 202 -0.30 2.94 8.97
CA ASN A 202 -1.06 3.05 10.21
C ASN A 202 -2.47 3.61 10.00
N VAL A 203 -2.82 3.91 8.75
CA VAL A 203 -4.17 4.30 8.33
C VAL A 203 -4.52 3.49 7.08
N CYS A 204 -5.63 2.74 7.10
CA CYS A 204 -6.08 1.92 5.98
C CYS A 204 -7.39 2.44 5.39
N ALA A 205 -7.41 2.61 4.08
CA ALA A 205 -8.62 3.00 3.35
C ALA A 205 -9.64 1.86 3.25
N GLU A 206 -9.21 0.61 3.43
CA GLU A 206 -9.97 -0.62 3.18
C GLU A 206 -10.56 -0.68 1.75
N ASP A 207 -9.96 0.05 0.81
CA ASP A 207 -10.44 0.24 -0.55
C ASP A 207 -10.28 -0.99 -1.45
N ALA A 208 -9.34 -1.88 -1.10
CA ALA A 208 -9.16 -3.18 -1.74
C ALA A 208 -9.88 -4.32 -0.99
N ALA A 209 -10.63 -4.02 0.07
CA ALA A 209 -11.46 -4.99 0.76
C ALA A 209 -12.58 -5.51 -0.14
N GLY A 210 -12.92 -6.79 -0.01
CA GLY A 210 -14.03 -7.38 -0.75
C GLY A 210 -15.33 -6.58 -0.56
N GLY A 211 -16.16 -6.47 -1.61
CA GLY A 211 -17.41 -5.72 -1.57
C GLY A 211 -17.38 -4.36 -2.26
N HIS A 212 -16.24 -3.92 -2.78
CA HIS A 212 -16.08 -2.65 -3.52
C HIS A 212 -16.63 -1.44 -2.77
N PRO A 213 -15.99 -1.00 -1.67
CA PRO A 213 -16.48 0.08 -0.84
C PRO A 213 -16.74 1.35 -1.66
N SER A 214 -17.76 2.09 -1.29
CA SER A 214 -18.08 3.39 -1.88
C SER A 214 -16.99 4.43 -1.54
N ALA A 215 -16.97 5.54 -2.26
CA ALA A 215 -16.05 6.63 -1.96
C ALA A 215 -16.27 7.18 -0.54
N GLU A 216 -17.51 7.21 -0.07
CA GLU A 216 -17.87 7.66 1.27
C GLU A 216 -17.35 6.69 2.36
N GLU A 217 -17.47 5.38 2.15
CA GLU A 217 -16.95 4.38 3.08
C GLU A 217 -15.42 4.46 3.17
N ILE A 218 -14.72 4.61 2.03
CA ILE A 218 -13.27 4.81 1.97
C ILE A 218 -12.87 6.06 2.76
N TYR A 219 -13.54 7.18 2.52
CA TYR A 219 -13.33 8.42 3.24
C TYR A 219 -13.51 8.22 4.75
N CYS A 220 -14.64 7.64 5.18
CA CYS A 220 -14.91 7.39 6.59
C CYS A 220 -13.89 6.46 7.25
N ASN A 221 -13.41 5.44 6.55
CA ASN A 221 -12.38 4.51 7.05
C ASN A 221 -11.07 5.26 7.34
N ILE A 222 -10.61 6.07 6.40
CA ILE A 222 -9.40 6.87 6.57
C ILE A 222 -9.53 7.82 7.75
N LEU A 223 -10.63 8.56 7.85
CA LEU A 223 -10.84 9.51 8.95
C LEU A 223 -10.85 8.83 10.30
N ARG A 224 -11.56 7.70 10.41
CA ARG A 224 -11.65 6.94 11.65
C ARG A 224 -10.29 6.51 12.17
N GLU A 225 -9.38 6.08 11.29
CA GLU A 225 -8.06 5.61 11.68
C GLU A 225 -7.04 6.75 11.84
N ALA A 226 -7.20 7.84 11.09
CA ALA A 226 -6.34 9.01 11.20
C ALA A 226 -6.60 9.85 12.46
N GLN A 227 -7.75 9.68 13.10
CA GLN A 227 -8.08 10.42 14.33
C GLN A 227 -7.00 10.21 15.40
N ASN A 228 -6.51 11.31 15.97
CA ASN A 228 -5.50 11.35 17.03
C ASN A 228 -4.10 10.86 16.61
N GLN A 229 -3.83 10.67 15.33
CA GLN A 229 -2.49 10.43 14.82
C GLN A 229 -1.78 11.76 14.56
N THR A 230 -0.47 11.80 14.79
CA THR A 230 0.38 12.94 14.39
C THR A 230 1.12 12.64 13.10
N VAL A 231 1.37 11.36 12.80
CA VAL A 231 1.95 10.89 11.56
C VAL A 231 1.04 9.82 10.96
N CYS A 232 0.56 10.05 9.75
CA CYS A 232 -0.27 9.11 9.00
C CYS A 232 0.47 8.61 7.77
N VAL A 233 0.59 7.30 7.62
CA VAL A 233 0.92 6.63 6.37
C VAL A 233 -0.34 5.93 5.91
N VAL A 234 -0.99 6.49 4.88
CA VAL A 234 -2.31 6.04 4.43
C VAL A 234 -2.15 5.01 3.32
N LEU A 235 -2.60 3.78 3.58
CA LEU A 235 -2.69 2.73 2.55
C LEU A 235 -3.95 2.93 1.71
N MET A 236 -3.73 3.12 0.42
CA MET A 236 -4.73 3.13 -0.66
C MET A 236 -4.19 2.33 -1.83
N HIS A 237 -5.05 2.07 -2.82
CA HIS A 237 -4.65 1.39 -4.05
C HIS A 237 -5.13 2.17 -5.27
N ASP A 238 -4.34 2.17 -6.33
CA ASP A 238 -4.70 2.76 -7.63
C ASP A 238 -4.87 1.69 -8.73
N THR A 239 -5.39 0.52 -8.35
CA THR A 239 -5.72 -0.57 -9.26
C THR A 239 -6.93 -0.24 -10.13
N ALA A 240 -7.15 -0.99 -11.22
CA ALA A 240 -8.34 -0.82 -12.05
C ALA A 240 -9.67 -1.05 -11.30
N ALA A 241 -9.64 -1.79 -10.18
CA ALA A 241 -10.80 -2.09 -9.35
C ALA A 241 -11.11 -0.98 -8.33
N THR A 242 -10.15 -0.14 -7.97
CA THR A 242 -10.26 0.84 -6.88
C THR A 242 -10.60 2.27 -7.37
N LYS A 243 -11.45 2.40 -8.37
CA LYS A 243 -11.88 3.72 -8.89
C LYS A 243 -12.55 4.60 -7.83
N ASN A 244 -13.16 4.00 -6.82
CA ASN A 244 -13.79 4.76 -5.75
C ASN A 244 -12.77 5.42 -4.83
N THR A 245 -11.54 4.92 -4.77
CA THR A 245 -10.40 5.57 -4.11
C THR A 245 -10.09 6.92 -4.77
N ALA A 246 -10.01 6.96 -6.09
CA ALA A 246 -9.80 8.21 -6.83
C ALA A 246 -10.95 9.21 -6.61
N LYS A 247 -12.18 8.74 -6.42
CA LYS A 247 -13.34 9.60 -6.11
C LYS A 247 -13.31 10.14 -4.69
N ALA A 248 -12.85 9.34 -3.72
CA ALA A 248 -12.74 9.76 -2.31
C ALA A 248 -11.56 10.72 -2.08
N LEU A 249 -10.52 10.63 -2.90
CA LEU A 249 -9.24 11.30 -2.70
C LEU A 249 -9.34 12.84 -2.53
N PRO A 250 -10.16 13.58 -3.29
CA PRO A 250 -10.30 15.03 -3.09
C PRO A 250 -10.73 15.39 -1.66
N ASP A 251 -11.74 14.70 -1.13
CA ASP A 251 -12.30 14.96 0.20
C ASP A 251 -11.33 14.51 1.30
N VAL A 252 -10.63 13.40 1.10
CA VAL A 252 -9.55 12.93 1.99
C VAL A 252 -8.45 13.98 2.11
N ILE A 253 -7.99 14.55 1.00
CA ILE A 253 -6.95 15.58 0.99
C ILE A 253 -7.44 16.84 1.70
N ASP A 254 -8.65 17.28 1.42
CA ASP A 254 -9.22 18.49 2.04
C ASP A 254 -9.34 18.31 3.56
N TRP A 255 -9.82 17.17 4.02
CA TRP A 255 -9.89 16.87 5.44
C TRP A 255 -8.52 16.91 6.13
N PHE A 256 -7.50 16.22 5.59
CA PHE A 256 -6.16 16.27 6.18
C PHE A 256 -5.60 17.70 6.24
N ARG A 257 -5.88 18.49 5.20
CA ARG A 257 -5.48 19.90 5.16
C ARG A 257 -6.16 20.73 6.25
N GLU A 258 -7.47 20.55 6.42
CA GLU A 258 -8.26 21.20 7.48
C GLU A 258 -7.80 20.80 8.89
N GLN A 259 -7.33 19.55 9.05
CA GLN A 259 -6.75 19.07 10.31
C GLN A 259 -5.31 19.54 10.55
N GLY A 260 -4.75 20.34 9.65
CA GLY A 260 -3.41 20.91 9.77
C GLY A 260 -2.26 19.95 9.44
N TYR A 261 -2.52 18.87 8.69
CA TYR A 261 -1.46 17.97 8.26
C TYR A 261 -0.64 18.57 7.11
N ARG A 262 0.68 18.37 7.19
CA ARG A 262 1.60 18.56 6.08
C ARG A 262 1.68 17.30 5.25
N PHE A 263 1.50 17.43 3.93
CA PHE A 263 1.66 16.33 2.99
C PHE A 263 3.14 16.12 2.66
N CYS A 264 3.59 14.87 2.74
CA CYS A 264 4.96 14.46 2.44
C CYS A 264 4.96 13.16 1.65
N THR A 265 6.02 12.92 0.88
CA THR A 265 6.35 11.55 0.46
C THR A 265 6.88 10.76 1.66
N VAL A 266 6.92 9.42 1.53
CA VAL A 266 7.51 8.55 2.57
C VAL A 266 8.97 8.95 2.85
N GLU A 267 9.75 9.23 1.80
CA GLU A 267 11.14 9.65 1.97
C GLU A 267 11.27 10.99 2.70
N GLN A 268 10.40 11.96 2.39
CA GLN A 268 10.41 13.26 3.07
C GLN A 268 10.03 13.12 4.54
N MET A 269 9.01 12.32 4.85
CA MET A 269 8.62 11.99 6.23
C MET A 269 9.77 11.37 6.99
N ASP A 270 10.42 10.38 6.39
CA ASP A 270 11.53 9.66 7.01
C ASP A 270 12.70 10.59 7.34
N ARG A 271 13.06 11.50 6.44
CA ARG A 271 14.06 12.53 6.71
C ARG A 271 13.67 13.44 7.87
N LEU A 272 12.40 13.85 7.95
CA LEU A 272 11.90 14.68 9.04
C LEU A 272 11.98 13.96 10.39
N CYS A 273 11.63 12.68 10.41
CA CYS A 273 11.66 11.86 11.63
C CYS A 273 13.08 11.52 12.10
N THR A 274 14.04 11.36 11.18
CA THR A 274 15.42 10.99 11.53
C THR A 274 16.33 12.18 11.86
N GLN A 275 15.97 13.40 11.44
CA GLN A 275 16.75 14.62 11.70
C GLN A 275 16.39 15.30 13.02
N SER A 276 15.37 14.83 13.74
CA SER A 276 15.05 15.32 15.08
C SER A 276 16.13 14.81 16.04
N PRO A 277 16.83 15.69 16.81
CA PRO A 277 17.78 15.23 17.83
C PRO A 277 17.03 14.40 18.87
N PRO A 278 17.65 13.35 19.43
CA PRO A 278 17.08 12.65 20.56
C PRO A 278 16.85 13.68 21.66
N ASN A 279 15.63 13.71 22.21
CA ASN A 279 15.28 14.61 23.30
C ASN A 279 16.33 14.47 24.42
N SER A 280 17.04 15.57 24.66
CA SER A 280 17.94 15.75 25.79
C SER A 280 17.16 15.82 27.10
#